data_385b0f3e31beb576ca00cb910b450fb4
#
_entry.id   385b0f3e31beb576ca00cb910b450fb4
#
_cell.length_a   1.000
_cell.length_b   1.000
_cell.length_c   1.000
_cell.angle_alpha   90.00
_cell.angle_beta   90.00
_cell.angle_gamma   90.00
#
_symmetry.space_group_name_H-M   'P 1'
#
loop_
_entity.id
_entity.type
_entity.pdbx_description
1 polymer ?
#
loop_
_entity_poly.entity_id
_entity_poly.type
_entity_poly.pdbx_seq_one_letter_code
_entity_poly.pdbx_strand_id
1 'polypeptide(L)'
;MNIPSIKYGRNKITVQFKILQDLYGFYEPNKNLLVIDKRVKGLKLFNTIMHELFHIIINHADIDVNKRGEEPIAQAVGDGYEEVFKQNPKLWTLLTKLLK
;
A
#
# COMPACT_ATOMS: atom_id res chain seq x y z
N MET A 1 13.18 5.11 7.26
CA MET A 1 12.66 4.48 6.04
C MET A 1 12.72 5.48 4.90
N ASN A 2 13.19 5.05 3.75
CA ASN A 2 13.39 5.98 2.64
C ASN A 2 12.73 5.44 1.36
N ILE A 3 11.41 5.47 1.34
CA ILE A 3 10.63 5.09 0.16
C ILE A 3 9.77 6.30 -0.21
N PRO A 4 10.23 7.13 -1.16
CA PRO A 4 9.53 8.37 -1.51
C PRO A 4 8.29 8.13 -2.38
N SER A 5 8.22 6.98 -3.03
CA SER A 5 7.07 6.66 -3.89
C SER A 5 6.93 5.17 -4.09
N ILE A 6 5.72 4.77 -4.49
CA ILE A 6 5.40 3.39 -4.86
C ILE A 6 4.83 3.43 -6.27
N LYS A 7 5.37 2.59 -7.15
CA LYS A 7 4.87 2.48 -8.52
C LYS A 7 3.85 1.36 -8.58
N TYR A 8 2.74 1.62 -9.27
CA TYR A 8 1.72 0.62 -9.56
C TYR A 8 1.24 0.81 -10.99
N GLY A 9 1.67 -0.07 -11.88
CA GLY A 9 1.39 0.11 -13.30
C GLY A 9 2.03 1.39 -13.78
N ARG A 10 1.22 2.29 -14.33
CA ARG A 10 1.67 3.61 -14.78
C ARG A 10 1.52 4.69 -13.72
N ASN A 11 0.98 4.32 -12.57
CA ASN A 11 0.73 5.27 -11.50
C ASN A 11 1.93 5.35 -10.56
N LYS A 12 2.12 6.53 -10.01
CA LYS A 12 3.15 6.77 -9.00
C LYS A 12 2.48 7.36 -7.79
N ILE A 13 2.51 6.62 -6.70
CA ILE A 13 1.93 7.05 -5.43
C ILE A 13 3.05 7.67 -4.59
N THR A 14 2.91 8.93 -4.26
CA THR A 14 3.87 9.62 -3.39
C THR A 14 3.69 9.13 -1.96
N VAL A 15 4.79 8.87 -1.27
CA VAL A 15 4.76 8.44 0.13
C VAL A 15 5.32 9.56 1.01
N GLN A 16 4.56 9.93 2.04
CA GLN A 16 4.97 10.94 3.01
C GLN A 16 4.88 10.38 4.42
N PHE A 17 5.80 10.81 5.27
CA PHE A 17 5.82 10.43 6.68
C PHE A 17 5.59 11.69 7.50
N LYS A 18 4.49 11.70 8.26
CA LYS A 18 4.09 12.84 9.08
C LYS A 18 3.57 12.33 10.42
N ILE A 19 3.47 13.22 11.40
CA ILE A 19 2.80 12.89 12.65
C ILE A 19 1.29 13.00 12.40
N LEU A 20 0.57 11.90 12.63
CA LEU A 20 -0.87 11.85 12.44
C LEU A 20 -1.56 11.70 13.81
N GLN A 21 -2.80 12.16 13.89
CA GLN A 21 -3.65 11.96 15.08
C GLN A 21 -4.69 10.89 14.74
N ASP A 22 -4.81 9.91 15.64
CA ASP A 22 -5.83 8.85 15.57
C ASP A 22 -5.73 7.91 14.36
N LEU A 23 -4.63 8.00 13.57
CA LEU A 23 -4.41 7.15 12.41
C LEU A 23 -2.95 6.73 12.35
N TYR A 24 -2.70 5.54 11.83
CA TYR A 24 -1.33 5.11 11.50
C TYR A 24 -0.94 5.48 10.08
N GLY A 25 -1.93 5.61 9.20
CA GLY A 25 -1.71 5.99 7.82
C GLY A 25 -3.02 6.13 7.07
N PHE A 26 -2.95 6.72 5.88
CA PHE A 26 -4.11 6.81 4.99
C PHE A 26 -3.65 6.98 3.55
N TYR A 27 -4.55 6.63 2.62
CA TYR A 27 -4.33 6.77 1.20
C TYR A 27 -5.40 7.71 0.62
N GLU A 28 -4.95 8.72 -0.13
CA GLU A 28 -5.85 9.63 -0.86
C GLU A 28 -5.78 9.34 -2.34
N PRO A 29 -6.80 8.67 -2.92
CA PRO A 29 -6.78 8.30 -4.34
C PRO A 29 -6.67 9.49 -5.28
N ASN A 30 -7.37 10.58 -4.99
CA ASN A 30 -7.40 11.75 -5.86
C ASN A 30 -6.05 12.44 -6.00
N LYS A 31 -5.17 12.23 -5.02
CA LYS A 31 -3.84 12.85 -5.01
C LYS A 31 -2.73 11.85 -5.25
N ASN A 32 -3.05 10.57 -5.41
CA ASN A 32 -2.05 9.50 -5.45
C ASN A 32 -1.06 9.67 -4.31
N LEU A 33 -1.58 9.80 -3.09
CA LEU A 33 -0.79 10.12 -1.91
C LEU A 33 -1.04 9.10 -0.80
N LEU A 34 0.04 8.53 -0.31
CA LEU A 34 0.04 7.67 0.87
C LEU A 34 0.77 8.40 1.99
N VAL A 35 0.11 8.57 3.12
CA VAL A 35 0.72 9.18 4.30
C VAL A 35 0.79 8.15 5.41
N ILE A 36 1.95 8.06 6.05
CA ILE A 36 2.18 7.13 7.16
C ILE A 36 2.69 7.93 8.35
N ASP A 37 2.19 7.59 9.54
CA ASP A 37 2.68 8.22 10.76
C ASP A 37 4.16 7.83 10.94
N LYS A 38 5.02 8.83 11.03
CA LYS A 38 6.47 8.60 11.09
C LYS A 38 6.94 7.89 12.36
N ARG A 39 6.07 7.77 13.37
CA ARG A 39 6.39 7.08 14.64
C ARG A 39 6.14 5.58 14.58
N VAL A 40 5.44 5.12 13.55
CA VAL A 40 5.08 3.70 13.41
C VAL A 40 6.31 2.90 13.00
N LYS A 41 6.54 1.77 13.66
CA LYS A 41 7.74 0.95 13.45
C LYS A 41 7.42 -0.54 13.50
N GLY A 42 8.36 -1.36 13.03
CA GLY A 42 8.30 -2.81 13.16
C GLY A 42 7.07 -3.42 12.51
N LEU A 43 6.47 -4.39 13.19
CA LEU A 43 5.30 -5.09 12.66
C LEU A 43 4.10 -4.17 12.45
N LYS A 44 3.98 -3.10 13.25
CA LYS A 44 2.90 -2.15 13.03
C LYS A 44 3.10 -1.37 11.74
N LEU A 45 4.33 -1.03 11.39
CA LEU A 45 4.63 -0.40 10.11
C LEU A 45 4.36 -1.35 8.95
N PHE A 46 4.77 -2.63 9.08
CA PHE A 46 4.44 -3.64 8.09
C PHE A 46 2.92 -3.71 7.86
N ASN A 47 2.17 -3.83 8.95
CA ASN A 47 0.71 -3.92 8.89
C ASN A 47 0.10 -2.69 8.20
N THR A 48 0.57 -1.50 8.58
CA THR A 48 0.07 -0.25 8.02
C THR A 48 0.32 -0.16 6.53
N ILE A 49 1.52 -0.50 6.09
CA ILE A 49 1.86 -0.48 4.66
C ILE A 49 0.98 -1.47 3.90
N MET A 50 0.85 -2.70 4.39
CA MET A 50 0.04 -3.72 3.71
C MET A 50 -1.44 -3.31 3.63
N HIS A 51 -1.95 -2.70 4.70
CA HIS A 51 -3.32 -2.20 4.73
C HIS A 51 -3.55 -1.14 3.64
N GLU A 52 -2.65 -0.16 3.55
CA GLU A 52 -2.80 0.91 2.56
C GLU A 52 -2.53 0.41 1.15
N LEU A 53 -1.63 -0.55 0.95
CA LEU A 53 -1.43 -1.17 -0.36
C LEU A 53 -2.72 -1.85 -0.85
N PHE A 54 -3.46 -2.47 0.06
CA PHE A 54 -4.76 -3.06 -0.29
C PHE A 54 -5.70 -2.00 -0.89
N HIS A 55 -5.80 -0.84 -0.24
CA HIS A 55 -6.63 0.25 -0.75
C HIS A 55 -6.16 0.75 -2.11
N ILE A 56 -4.84 0.88 -2.29
CA ILE A 56 -4.26 1.30 -3.56
C ILE A 56 -4.61 0.32 -4.67
N ILE A 57 -4.47 -0.97 -4.40
CA ILE A 57 -4.76 -2.03 -5.37
C ILE A 57 -6.24 -2.02 -5.74
N ILE A 58 -7.13 -1.97 -4.76
CA ILE A 58 -8.57 -1.98 -5.00
C ILE A 58 -8.98 -0.75 -5.81
N ASN A 59 -8.42 0.42 -5.48
CA ASN A 59 -8.73 1.65 -6.21
C ASN A 59 -8.31 1.57 -7.68
N HIS A 60 -7.09 1.10 -7.94
CA HIS A 60 -6.56 1.06 -9.32
C HIS A 60 -7.08 -0.12 -10.13
N ALA A 61 -7.51 -1.19 -9.48
CA ALA A 61 -8.14 -2.32 -10.17
C ALA A 61 -9.59 -2.03 -10.55
N ASP A 62 -10.14 -0.92 -10.04
CA ASP A 62 -11.51 -0.48 -10.32
C ASP A 62 -12.53 -1.57 -10.02
N ILE A 63 -12.39 -2.18 -8.83
CA ILE A 63 -13.27 -3.26 -8.40
C ILE A 63 -14.30 -2.73 -7.42
N ASP A 64 -15.57 -2.98 -7.72
CA ASP A 64 -16.65 -2.74 -6.77
C ASP A 64 -16.75 -3.97 -5.85
N VAL A 65 -16.16 -3.86 -4.67
CA VAL A 65 -16.11 -4.97 -3.71
C VAL A 65 -17.49 -5.38 -3.21
N ASN A 66 -18.48 -4.52 -3.37
CA ASN A 66 -19.86 -4.82 -2.94
C ASN A 66 -20.64 -5.63 -3.95
N LYS A 67 -20.21 -5.62 -5.22
CA LYS A 67 -20.92 -6.29 -6.32
C LYS A 67 -20.22 -7.53 -6.84
N ARG A 68 -18.96 -7.74 -6.47
CA ARG A 68 -18.17 -8.87 -6.94
C ARG A 68 -18.14 -9.97 -5.88
N GLY A 69 -18.03 -11.21 -6.34
CA GLY A 69 -17.79 -12.31 -5.44
C GLY A 69 -16.38 -12.29 -4.87
N GLU A 70 -16.12 -13.16 -3.93
CA GLU A 70 -14.83 -13.22 -3.23
C GLU A 70 -13.67 -13.56 -4.16
N GLU A 71 -13.85 -14.52 -5.08
CA GLU A 71 -12.77 -14.97 -5.96
C GLU A 71 -12.22 -13.88 -6.88
N PRO A 72 -13.06 -13.10 -7.59
CA PRO A 72 -12.53 -12.00 -8.40
C PRO A 72 -11.76 -10.97 -7.59
N ILE A 73 -12.18 -10.69 -6.35
CA ILE A 73 -11.49 -9.76 -5.47
C ILE A 73 -10.14 -10.35 -5.07
N ALA A 74 -10.11 -11.61 -4.65
CA ALA A 74 -8.88 -12.28 -4.26
C ALA A 74 -7.87 -12.31 -5.41
N GLN A 75 -8.33 -12.62 -6.62
CA GLN A 75 -7.47 -12.65 -7.79
C GLN A 75 -6.87 -11.27 -8.07
N ALA A 76 -7.70 -10.23 -8.05
CA ALA A 76 -7.23 -8.87 -8.31
C ALA A 76 -6.24 -8.40 -7.25
N VAL A 77 -6.48 -8.73 -5.99
CA VAL A 77 -5.58 -8.37 -4.89
C VAL A 77 -4.25 -9.09 -5.03
N GLY A 78 -4.28 -10.39 -5.33
CA GLY A 78 -3.07 -11.17 -5.55
C GLY A 78 -2.24 -10.62 -6.70
N ASP A 79 -2.88 -10.37 -7.84
CA ASP A 79 -2.21 -9.80 -9.01
C ASP A 79 -1.63 -8.42 -8.69
N GLY A 80 -2.37 -7.63 -7.91
CA GLY A 80 -1.94 -6.30 -7.52
C GLY A 80 -0.69 -6.32 -6.64
N TYR A 81 -0.65 -7.18 -5.63
CA TYR A 81 0.54 -7.32 -4.79
C TYR A 81 1.75 -7.79 -5.60
N GLU A 82 1.54 -8.75 -6.51
CA GLU A 82 2.62 -9.21 -7.38
C GLU A 82 3.19 -8.06 -8.19
N GLU A 83 2.33 -7.25 -8.81
CA GLU A 83 2.75 -6.11 -9.62
C GLU A 83 3.49 -5.06 -8.78
N VAL A 84 2.95 -4.73 -7.60
CA VAL A 84 3.57 -3.73 -6.71
C VAL A 84 4.97 -4.17 -6.31
N PHE A 85 5.13 -5.40 -5.86
CA PHE A 85 6.45 -5.85 -5.38
C PHE A 85 7.43 -6.08 -6.52
N LYS A 86 6.95 -6.46 -7.69
CA LYS A 86 7.77 -6.57 -8.88
C LYS A 86 8.33 -5.21 -9.29
N GLN A 87 7.51 -4.17 -9.22
CA GLN A 87 7.91 -2.82 -9.58
C GLN A 87 8.67 -2.08 -8.47
N ASN A 88 8.60 -2.56 -7.23
CA ASN A 88 9.18 -1.88 -6.08
C ASN A 88 10.00 -2.85 -5.21
N PRO A 89 11.14 -3.34 -5.73
CA PRO A 89 11.94 -4.32 -4.96
C PRO A 89 12.46 -3.77 -3.63
N LYS A 90 12.70 -2.46 -3.53
CA LYS A 90 13.13 -1.85 -2.27
C LYS A 90 12.03 -1.90 -1.21
N LEU A 91 10.78 -1.78 -1.64
CA LEU A 91 9.64 -1.91 -0.73
C LEU A 91 9.56 -3.34 -0.19
N TRP A 92 9.73 -4.33 -1.07
CA TRP A 92 9.77 -5.73 -0.65
C TRP A 92 10.87 -5.98 0.37
N THR A 93 12.08 -5.46 0.10
CA THR A 93 13.20 -5.60 1.01
C THR A 93 12.91 -4.98 2.38
N LEU A 94 12.30 -3.78 2.39
CA LEU A 94 11.91 -3.15 3.64
C LEU A 94 10.90 -4.00 4.42
N LEU A 95 9.85 -4.46 3.74
CA LEU A 95 8.79 -5.23 4.40
C LEU A 95 9.33 -6.53 5.00
N THR A 96 10.23 -7.22 4.29
CA THR A 96 10.82 -8.45 4.82
C THR A 96 11.72 -8.18 6.02
N LYS A 97 12.40 -7.05 6.05
CA LYS A 97 13.18 -6.65 7.23
C LYS A 97 12.30 -6.40 8.44
N LEU A 98 11.15 -5.80 8.25
CA LEU A 98 10.22 -5.49 9.35
C LEU A 98 9.68 -6.76 10.01
N LEU A 99 9.69 -7.88 9.30
CA LEU A 99 9.22 -9.18 9.82
C LEU A 99 10.26 -9.88 10.69
N LYS A 100 11.49 -9.42 10.67
CA LYS A 100 12.57 -10.02 11.46
C LYS A 100 12.70 -9.33 12.85
#